data_4b3b9def6deaf20296fa4bc1b8ceafd5
#
_entry.id   4b3b9def6deaf20296fa4bc1b8ceafd5
#
_cell.length_a   1.000
_cell.length_b   1.000
_cell.length_c   1.000
_cell.angle_alpha   90.00
_cell.angle_beta   90.00
_cell.angle_gamma   90.00
#
_symmetry.space_group_name_H-M   'P 1'
#
loop_
_entity.id
_entity.type
_entity.pdbx_description
1 polymer ?
#
loop_
_entity_poly.entity_id
_entity_poly.type
_entity_poly.pdbx_seq_one_letter_code
_entity_poly.pdbx_strand_id
1 'polypeptide(L)'
;MTGVLLSVGAVIEDEKGKVLLVKHAPGRGGFWQGKWVCPGGRLEVGEGIEEGVKREVREETGLEIELLRPLLPLERIVNGDGRVELHVIYLDFLARPLGGKVKPGGDTGECLWVEKRDFPQLWPQVHDDTKKLLYLAGVVRR
;
A
#
# COMPACT_ATOMS: atom_id res chain seq x y z
N MET A 1 0.62 -21.90 -4.51
CA MET A 1 1.85 -21.17 -4.26
C MET A 1 2.48 -21.58 -2.94
N THR A 2 3.76 -21.77 -2.95
CA THR A 2 4.51 -22.11 -1.75
C THR A 2 5.42 -20.95 -1.39
N GLY A 3 5.60 -20.71 -0.11
CA GLY A 3 6.50 -19.68 0.39
C GLY A 3 5.80 -18.40 0.81
N VAL A 4 6.59 -17.50 1.34
CA VAL A 4 6.15 -16.23 1.88
C VAL A 4 6.41 -15.12 0.86
N LEU A 5 5.40 -14.29 0.62
CA LEU A 5 5.54 -13.11 -0.24
C LEU A 5 6.03 -11.93 0.60
N LEU A 6 6.98 -11.19 0.06
CA LEU A 6 7.37 -9.93 0.65
C LEU A 6 6.76 -8.80 -0.18
N SER A 7 5.93 -8.00 0.47
CA SER A 7 5.30 -6.82 -0.14
C SER A 7 5.93 -5.58 0.48
N VAL A 8 6.25 -4.62 -0.35
CA VAL A 8 6.84 -3.35 0.09
C VAL A 8 5.96 -2.21 -0.35
N GLY A 9 5.87 -1.15 0.46
CA GLY A 9 5.00 -0.05 0.13
C GLY A 9 5.20 1.14 1.04
N ALA A 10 4.30 2.12 0.90
CA ALA A 10 4.41 3.37 1.63
C ALA A 10 3.07 3.96 1.99
N VAL A 11 3.01 4.54 3.18
CA VAL A 11 1.96 5.48 3.55
C VAL A 11 2.48 6.86 3.18
N ILE A 12 1.91 7.45 2.14
CA ILE A 12 2.38 8.71 1.57
C ILE A 12 1.48 9.84 2.04
N GLU A 13 2.04 10.73 2.85
CA GLU A 13 1.31 11.88 3.37
C GLU A 13 1.92 13.15 2.80
N ASP A 14 1.09 14.02 2.21
CA ASP A 14 1.56 15.28 1.65
C ASP A 14 1.65 16.37 2.74
N GLU A 15 2.10 17.55 2.37
CA GLU A 15 2.28 18.67 3.32
C GLU A 15 0.95 19.18 3.88
N LYS A 16 -0.17 18.86 3.24
CA LYS A 16 -1.51 19.22 3.72
C LYS A 16 -2.14 18.13 4.57
N GLY A 17 -1.42 17.03 4.79
CA GLY A 17 -1.91 15.91 5.58
C GLY A 17 -2.80 14.95 4.83
N LYS A 18 -2.88 15.05 3.51
CA LYS A 18 -3.63 14.08 2.71
C LYS A 18 -2.80 12.83 2.49
N VAL A 19 -3.46 11.69 2.44
CA VAL A 19 -2.83 10.39 2.27
C VAL A 19 -3.25 9.79 0.94
N LEU A 20 -2.28 9.25 0.21
CA LEU A 20 -2.52 8.68 -1.11
C LEU A 20 -2.93 7.21 -1.00
N LEU A 21 -4.07 6.88 -1.58
CA LEU A 21 -4.54 5.50 -1.72
C LEU A 21 -4.69 5.16 -3.19
N VAL A 22 -4.59 3.89 -3.50
CA VAL A 22 -4.74 3.38 -4.86
C VAL A 22 -5.73 2.22 -4.86
N LYS A 23 -6.33 1.96 -6.01
CA LYS A 23 -7.23 0.84 -6.22
C LYS A 23 -6.85 0.17 -7.53
N HIS A 24 -6.70 -1.14 -7.49
CA HIS A 24 -6.33 -1.90 -8.69
C HIS A 24 -7.44 -1.83 -9.75
N ALA A 25 -7.02 -1.91 -11.01
CA ALA A 25 -7.94 -1.88 -12.13
C ALA A 25 -8.92 -3.05 -12.07
N PRO A 26 -10.16 -2.85 -12.56
CA PRO A 26 -11.14 -3.94 -12.61
C PRO A 26 -10.64 -5.11 -13.44
N GLY A 27 -11.01 -6.33 -13.03
CA GLY A 27 -10.65 -7.54 -13.76
C GLY A 27 -9.30 -8.14 -13.40
N ARG A 28 -8.49 -7.44 -12.62
CA ARG A 28 -7.20 -7.98 -12.21
C ARG A 28 -7.34 -9.22 -11.32
N GLY A 29 -8.30 -9.23 -10.42
CA GLY A 29 -8.46 -10.30 -9.45
C GLY A 29 -7.43 -10.21 -8.33
N GLY A 30 -7.56 -11.12 -7.36
CA GLY A 30 -6.64 -11.21 -6.25
C GLY A 30 -7.20 -10.67 -4.95
N PHE A 31 -6.46 -10.92 -3.87
CA PHE A 31 -6.87 -10.65 -2.50
C PHE A 31 -7.18 -9.16 -2.25
N TRP A 32 -6.43 -8.26 -2.90
CA TRP A 32 -6.54 -6.82 -2.65
C TRP A 32 -7.48 -6.10 -3.62
N GLN A 33 -8.02 -6.79 -4.59
CA GLN A 33 -8.85 -6.16 -5.62
C GLN A 33 -10.13 -5.58 -5.05
N GLY A 34 -10.55 -4.44 -5.59
CA GLY A 34 -11.82 -3.82 -5.23
C GLY A 34 -11.79 -2.97 -3.97
N LYS A 35 -10.64 -2.91 -3.30
CA LYS A 35 -10.49 -2.12 -2.10
C LYS A 35 -9.38 -1.08 -2.28
N TRP A 36 -9.49 0.01 -1.53
CA TRP A 36 -8.43 1.00 -1.48
C TRP A 36 -7.29 0.49 -0.62
N VAL A 37 -6.06 0.65 -1.11
CA VAL A 37 -4.84 0.22 -0.42
C VAL A 37 -3.79 1.31 -0.52
N CYS A 38 -2.76 1.23 0.33
CA CYS A 38 -1.59 2.06 0.16
C CYS A 38 -0.78 1.55 -1.04
N PRO A 39 -0.09 2.44 -1.78
CA PRO A 39 0.75 2.00 -2.89
C PRO A 39 1.82 1.02 -2.44
N GLY A 40 2.04 -0.02 -3.21
CA GLY A 40 3.04 -1.02 -2.91
C GLY A 40 2.87 -2.24 -3.78
N GLY A 41 3.77 -3.17 -3.62
CA GLY A 41 3.74 -4.41 -4.36
C GLY A 41 4.89 -5.31 -3.98
N ARG A 42 5.13 -6.29 -4.81
CA ARG A 42 6.06 -7.36 -4.52
C ARG A 42 7.52 -6.91 -4.65
N LEU A 43 8.32 -7.23 -3.65
CA LEU A 43 9.76 -7.01 -3.73
C LEU A 43 10.36 -8.02 -4.72
N GLU A 44 11.24 -7.53 -5.59
CA GLU A 44 11.91 -8.37 -6.58
C GLU A 44 13.22 -8.94 -6.03
N VAL A 45 13.60 -10.11 -6.55
CA VAL A 45 14.86 -10.73 -6.16
C VAL A 45 16.03 -9.81 -6.54
N GLY A 46 16.93 -9.59 -5.58
CA GLY A 46 18.09 -8.72 -5.81
C GLY A 46 17.83 -7.24 -5.64
N GLU A 47 16.58 -6.87 -5.32
CA GLU A 47 16.19 -5.48 -5.12
C GLU A 47 16.24 -5.15 -3.63
N GLY A 48 16.81 -3.99 -3.27
CA GLY A 48 16.78 -3.51 -1.89
C GLY A 48 15.38 -3.09 -1.50
N ILE A 49 15.09 -3.14 -0.20
CA ILE A 49 13.74 -2.81 0.30
C ILE A 49 13.34 -1.39 -0.08
N GLU A 50 14.19 -0.39 0.19
CA GLU A 50 13.86 1.00 -0.11
C GLU A 50 13.71 1.25 -1.59
N GLU A 51 14.56 0.63 -2.40
CA GLU A 51 14.45 0.72 -3.85
C GLU A 51 13.13 0.14 -4.35
N GLY A 52 12.71 -0.99 -3.75
CA GLY A 52 11.46 -1.65 -4.11
C GLY A 52 10.26 -0.78 -3.79
N VAL A 53 10.26 -0.14 -2.61
CA VAL A 53 9.19 0.80 -2.23
C VAL A 53 9.08 1.92 -3.25
N LYS A 54 10.20 2.56 -3.57
CA LYS A 54 10.21 3.70 -4.51
C LYS A 54 9.78 3.27 -5.91
N ARG A 55 10.23 2.10 -6.35
CA ARG A 55 9.85 1.56 -7.66
C ARG A 55 8.34 1.31 -7.73
N GLU A 56 7.79 0.63 -6.73
CA GLU A 56 6.35 0.34 -6.72
C GLU A 56 5.51 1.60 -6.71
N VAL A 57 5.89 2.58 -5.89
CA VAL A 57 5.17 3.86 -5.85
C VAL A 57 5.23 4.56 -7.19
N ARG A 58 6.41 4.59 -7.81
CA ARG A 58 6.57 5.22 -9.13
C ARG A 58 5.74 4.53 -10.19
N GLU A 59 5.73 3.19 -10.21
CA GLU A 59 4.96 2.43 -11.18
C GLU A 59 3.46 2.65 -11.02
N GLU A 60 2.97 2.69 -9.78
CA GLU A 60 1.54 2.78 -9.52
C GLU A 60 0.98 4.20 -9.53
N THR A 61 1.78 5.19 -9.18
CA THR A 61 1.30 6.55 -8.96
C THR A 61 2.03 7.63 -9.76
N GLY A 62 3.19 7.31 -10.31
CA GLY A 62 4.02 8.31 -10.99
C GLY A 62 4.80 9.23 -10.06
N LEU A 63 4.69 9.06 -8.75
CA LEU A 63 5.37 9.94 -7.80
C LEU A 63 6.76 9.47 -7.43
N GLU A 64 7.64 10.45 -7.22
CA GLU A 64 8.88 10.26 -6.49
C GLU A 64 8.62 10.60 -5.03
N ILE A 65 9.18 9.81 -4.12
CA ILE A 65 8.93 9.97 -2.68
C ILE A 65 10.23 9.97 -1.89
N GLU A 66 10.16 10.58 -0.70
CA GLU A 66 11.18 10.47 0.32
C GLU A 66 10.66 9.56 1.42
N LEU A 67 11.45 8.56 1.79
CA LEU A 67 11.10 7.66 2.89
C LEU A 67 11.51 8.34 4.21
N LEU A 68 10.55 8.45 5.13
CA LEU A 68 10.77 9.16 6.39
C LEU A 68 11.16 8.21 7.53
N ARG A 69 10.46 7.09 7.65
CA ARG A 69 10.78 6.06 8.64
C ARG A 69 10.10 4.75 8.31
N PRO A 70 10.71 3.62 8.70
CA PRO A 70 10.04 2.34 8.54
C PRO A 70 8.92 2.19 9.57
N LEU A 71 7.87 1.47 9.17
CA LEU A 71 6.79 1.09 10.06
C LEU A 71 7.02 -0.35 10.51
N LEU A 72 6.36 -0.74 11.61
CA LEU A 72 6.46 -2.12 12.06
C LEU A 72 5.89 -3.05 10.99
N PRO A 73 6.53 -4.22 10.78
CA PRO A 73 6.02 -5.17 9.80
C PRO A 73 4.63 -5.67 10.17
N LEU A 74 3.82 -5.91 9.15
CA LEU A 74 2.54 -6.57 9.30
C LEU A 74 2.58 -7.87 8.52
N GLU A 75 1.69 -8.79 8.85
CA GLU A 75 1.56 -10.01 8.07
C GLU A 75 0.11 -10.43 7.92
N ARG A 76 -0.15 -11.18 6.87
CA ARG A 76 -1.45 -11.79 6.61
C ARG A 76 -1.24 -13.24 6.22
N ILE A 77 -1.94 -14.12 6.92
CA ILE A 77 -1.96 -15.54 6.57
C ILE A 77 -3.41 -15.90 6.26
N VAL A 78 -3.65 -16.41 5.07
CA VAL A 78 -4.96 -16.88 4.66
C VAL A 78 -4.91 -18.40 4.54
N ASN A 79 -5.78 -19.07 5.27
CA ASN A 79 -5.87 -20.53 5.27
C ASN A 79 -7.10 -20.96 4.47
N GLY A 80 -6.96 -22.07 3.74
CA GLY A 80 -8.06 -22.71 3.04
C GLY A 80 -7.84 -24.20 3.02
N ASP A 81 -8.90 -24.98 3.19
CA ASP A 81 -8.90 -26.44 3.08
C ASP A 81 -7.68 -27.13 3.71
N GLY A 82 -7.34 -26.75 4.93
CA GLY A 82 -6.27 -27.36 5.70
C GLY A 82 -4.86 -26.97 5.31
N ARG A 83 -4.69 -25.97 4.46
CA ARG A 83 -3.36 -25.45 4.10
C ARG A 83 -3.37 -23.94 3.96
N VAL A 84 -2.17 -23.37 4.00
CA VAL A 84 -2.00 -21.92 3.79
C VAL A 84 -2.13 -21.61 2.30
N GLU A 85 -3.03 -20.70 1.96
CA GLU A 85 -3.23 -20.26 0.59
C GLU A 85 -2.45 -18.96 0.29
N LEU A 86 -2.22 -18.14 1.31
CA LEU A 86 -1.49 -16.90 1.15
C LEU A 86 -0.76 -16.59 2.45
N HIS A 87 0.51 -16.24 2.35
CA HIS A 87 1.28 -15.71 3.47
C HIS A 87 2.07 -14.53 2.95
N VAL A 88 1.75 -13.34 3.41
CA VAL A 88 2.42 -12.12 2.97
C VAL A 88 2.94 -11.34 4.18
N ILE A 89 4.16 -10.84 4.05
CA ILE A 89 4.76 -9.92 5.00
C ILE A 89 4.87 -8.57 4.34
N TYR A 90 4.37 -7.53 5.03
CA TYR A 90 4.39 -6.16 4.55
C TYR A 90 5.50 -5.38 5.23
N LEU A 91 6.36 -4.79 4.42
CA LEU A 91 7.42 -3.88 4.88
C LEU A 91 7.10 -2.51 4.30
N ASP A 92 6.57 -1.64 5.14
CA ASP A 92 6.08 -0.33 4.71
C ASP A 92 6.82 0.81 5.39
N PHE A 93 6.81 1.96 4.73
CA PHE A 93 7.44 3.18 5.23
C PHE A 93 6.42 4.31 5.27
N LEU A 94 6.58 5.21 6.23
CA LEU A 94 5.96 6.51 6.14
C LEU A 94 6.80 7.33 5.17
N ALA A 95 6.16 8.01 4.24
CA ALA A 95 6.84 8.74 3.18
C ALA A 95 6.13 10.04 2.85
N ARG A 96 6.83 10.92 2.12
CA ARG A 96 6.24 12.15 1.60
C ARG A 96 6.56 12.29 0.12
N PRO A 97 5.68 12.95 -0.64
CA PRO A 97 5.96 13.17 -2.06
C PRO A 97 7.07 14.20 -2.23
N LEU A 98 7.97 13.96 -3.18
CA LEU A 98 9.03 14.89 -3.55
C LEU A 98 8.64 15.70 -4.76
N GLY A 99 7.79 15.15 -5.61
CA GLY A 99 7.38 15.82 -6.82
C GLY A 99 6.68 14.87 -7.75
N GLY A 100 6.26 15.40 -8.88
CA GLY A 100 5.51 14.65 -9.86
C GLY A 100 4.02 14.86 -9.68
N LYS A 101 3.29 14.39 -10.64
CA LYS A 101 1.84 14.47 -10.67
C LYS A 101 1.30 13.06 -10.58
N VAL A 102 0.33 12.85 -9.69
CA VAL A 102 -0.27 11.52 -9.56
C VAL A 102 -0.92 11.10 -10.85
N LYS A 103 -0.53 9.92 -11.32
CA LYS A 103 -1.04 9.34 -12.54
C LYS A 103 -1.07 7.82 -12.36
N PRO A 104 -2.26 7.20 -12.37
CA PRO A 104 -2.34 5.76 -12.24
C PRO A 104 -1.51 5.04 -13.29
N GLY A 105 -0.81 3.99 -12.88
CA GLY A 105 0.01 3.20 -13.79
C GLY A 105 0.07 1.75 -13.35
N GLY A 106 0.66 0.91 -14.19
CA GLY A 106 0.73 -0.52 -13.93
C GLY A 106 -0.66 -1.11 -13.79
N ASP A 107 -0.89 -1.81 -12.69
CA ASP A 107 -2.19 -2.43 -12.40
C ASP A 107 -3.15 -1.52 -11.66
N THR A 108 -2.77 -0.27 -11.44
CA THR A 108 -3.58 0.70 -10.72
C THR A 108 -4.64 1.29 -11.62
N GLY A 109 -5.90 1.19 -11.22
CA GLY A 109 -7.01 1.80 -11.94
C GLY A 109 -7.30 3.22 -11.49
N GLU A 110 -7.12 3.51 -10.19
CA GLU A 110 -7.46 4.80 -9.60
C GLU A 110 -6.46 5.17 -8.50
N CYS A 111 -6.21 6.47 -8.37
CA CYS A 111 -5.46 7.04 -7.25
C CYS A 111 -6.32 8.12 -6.59
N LEU A 112 -6.24 8.23 -5.28
CA LEU A 112 -7.04 9.18 -4.53
C LEU A 112 -6.25 9.76 -3.37
N TRP A 113 -6.13 11.08 -3.32
CA TRP A 113 -5.65 11.77 -2.13
C TRP A 113 -6.81 11.92 -1.15
N VAL A 114 -6.66 11.37 0.05
CA VAL A 114 -7.72 11.33 1.05
C VAL A 114 -7.38 12.27 2.21
N GLU A 115 -8.27 13.19 2.53
CA GLU A 115 -8.13 13.99 3.74
C GLU A 115 -8.45 13.10 4.95
N LYS A 116 -7.72 13.29 6.04
CA LYS A 116 -7.88 12.43 7.22
C LYS A 116 -9.31 12.41 7.74
N ARG A 117 -10.00 13.55 7.67
CA ARG A 117 -11.41 13.65 8.11
C ARG A 117 -12.36 12.82 7.27
N ASP A 118 -11.97 12.42 6.07
CA ASP A 118 -12.82 11.66 5.15
C ASP A 118 -12.65 10.15 5.28
N PHE A 119 -11.67 9.68 6.06
CA PHE A 119 -11.46 8.25 6.26
C PHE A 119 -12.67 7.51 6.83
N PRO A 120 -13.43 8.07 7.80
CA PRO A 120 -14.60 7.34 8.30
C PRO A 120 -15.60 6.96 7.21
N GLN A 121 -15.85 7.83 6.24
CA GLN A 121 -16.76 7.55 5.14
C GLN A 121 -16.19 6.53 4.18
N LEU A 122 -14.88 6.56 3.95
CA LEU A 122 -14.20 5.66 3.02
C LEU A 122 -13.93 4.28 3.64
N TRP A 123 -13.93 4.19 4.96
CA TRP A 123 -13.44 3.04 5.71
C TRP A 123 -13.97 1.68 5.25
N PRO A 124 -15.27 1.51 4.92
CA PRO A 124 -15.75 0.22 4.43
C PRO A 124 -15.12 -0.23 3.12
N GLN A 125 -14.54 0.71 2.38
CA GLN A 125 -13.90 0.41 1.09
C GLN A 125 -12.38 0.29 1.19
N VAL A 126 -11.81 0.45 2.39
CA VAL A 126 -10.38 0.30 2.62
C VAL A 126 -10.08 -1.16 2.97
N HIS A 127 -9.04 -1.72 2.38
CA HIS A 127 -8.63 -3.08 2.69
C HIS A 127 -8.20 -3.20 4.15
N ASP A 128 -8.51 -4.33 4.79
CA ASP A 128 -8.24 -4.51 6.21
C ASP A 128 -6.76 -4.38 6.57
N ASP A 129 -5.87 -4.86 5.72
CA ASP A 129 -4.43 -4.74 5.98
C ASP A 129 -3.97 -3.29 5.91
N THR A 130 -4.54 -2.51 4.99
CA THR A 130 -4.27 -1.08 4.89
C THR A 130 -4.81 -0.34 6.12
N LYS A 131 -5.95 -0.74 6.65
CA LYS A 131 -6.48 -0.14 7.89
C LYS A 131 -5.47 -0.26 9.03
N LYS A 132 -4.87 -1.44 9.20
CA LYS A 132 -3.84 -1.66 10.21
C LYS A 132 -2.62 -0.77 9.98
N LEU A 133 -2.22 -0.67 8.73
CA LEU A 133 -1.07 0.15 8.35
C LEU A 133 -1.31 1.64 8.65
N LEU A 134 -2.51 2.14 8.36
CA LEU A 134 -2.87 3.53 8.64
C LEU A 134 -2.86 3.83 10.14
N TYR A 135 -3.26 2.88 10.98
CA TYR A 135 -3.13 3.02 12.43
C TYR A 135 -1.67 3.08 12.85
N LEU A 136 -0.83 2.19 12.33
CA LEU A 136 0.61 2.17 12.63
C LEU A 136 1.29 3.47 12.24
N ALA A 137 0.88 4.04 11.12
CA ALA A 137 1.45 5.30 10.62
C ALA A 137 0.98 6.51 11.40
N GLY A 138 -0.04 6.35 12.26
CA GLY A 138 -0.61 7.46 13.01
C GLY A 138 -1.51 8.37 12.19
N VAL A 139 -1.91 7.92 11.01
CA VAL A 139 -2.76 8.68 10.09
C VAL A 139 -4.20 8.69 10.60
N VAL A 140 -4.66 7.56 11.10
CA VAL A 140 -5.99 7.45 11.72
C VAL A 140 -5.84 6.92 13.14
N ARG A 141 -6.81 7.26 13.98
CA ARG A 141 -6.84 6.82 15.37
C ARG A 141 -7.93 5.78 15.54
N ARG A 142 -7.65 4.84 16.39
CA ARG A 142 -8.66 3.85 16.79
C ARG A 142 -9.72 4.47 17.66
#